data_335e211b06a3c0f6fbb483a11a00390d
#
_entry.id   335e211b06a3c0f6fbb483a11a00390d
#
_cell.length_a   1.000
_cell.length_b   1.000
_cell.length_c   1.000
_cell.angle_alpha   90.00
_cell.angle_beta   90.00
_cell.angle_gamma   90.00
#
_symmetry.space_group_name_H-M   'P 1'
#
loop_
_entity.id
_entity.type
_entity.pdbx_description
1 polymer ?
#
loop_
_entity_poly.entity_id
_entity_poly.type
_entity_poly.pdbx_seq_one_letter_code
_entity_poly.pdbx_strand_id
1 'polypeptide(L)'
;MSRALVVIRNPDDRRRCEQMIARTMPGDRVEFKRSRRSLPQNARMWAMLTDVSRQVEWYGSKLTPDDWKLIFLDGLKRELRCVPSLDRRGVVNLGRSSSDLTKEEMSDLMELIAAFGAEHGVVFSDPALESA
;
A
#
# COMPACT_ATOMS: atom_id res chain seq x y z
N MET A 1 14.11 -5.73 29.29
CA MET A 1 12.67 -5.59 29.03
C MET A 1 12.34 -6.15 27.66
N SER A 2 11.48 -7.14 27.63
CA SER A 2 11.14 -7.82 26.39
C SER A 2 10.06 -7.05 25.62
N ARG A 3 10.20 -7.01 24.30
CA ARG A 3 9.12 -6.55 23.43
C ARG A 3 8.26 -7.75 23.06
N ALA A 4 6.97 -7.54 23.05
CA ALA A 4 6.03 -8.58 22.61
C ALA A 4 5.20 -8.05 21.45
N LEU A 5 5.01 -8.88 20.45
CA LEU A 5 4.15 -8.59 19.30
C LEU A 5 3.04 -9.64 19.25
N VAL A 6 1.80 -9.18 19.21
CA VAL A 6 0.65 -10.06 19.04
C VAL A 6 -0.12 -9.59 17.82
N VAL A 7 -0.32 -10.51 16.88
CA VAL A 7 -1.18 -10.27 15.72
C VAL A 7 -2.52 -10.92 16.01
N ILE A 8 -3.59 -10.12 16.05
CA ILE A 8 -4.92 -10.61 16.41
C ILE A 8 -5.58 -11.19 15.16
N ARG A 9 -5.66 -12.52 15.09
CA ARG A 9 -6.26 -13.25 13.98
C ARG A 9 -7.56 -13.94 14.36
N ASN A 10 -7.75 -14.19 15.65
CA ASN A 10 -8.87 -14.97 16.17
C ASN A 10 -9.16 -14.52 17.62
N PRO A 11 -10.28 -15.00 18.23
CA PRO A 11 -10.60 -14.64 19.61
C PRO A 11 -9.55 -15.05 20.64
N ASP A 12 -8.78 -16.10 20.40
CA ASP A 12 -7.73 -16.54 21.32
C ASP A 12 -6.58 -15.54 21.36
N ASP A 13 -6.18 -15.01 20.21
CA ASP A 13 -5.16 -13.96 20.13
C ASP A 13 -5.63 -12.70 20.85
N ARG A 14 -6.90 -12.36 20.72
CA ARG A 14 -7.49 -11.20 21.42
C ARG A 14 -7.42 -11.40 22.94
N ARG A 15 -7.77 -12.57 23.45
CA ARG A 15 -7.66 -12.88 24.89
C ARG A 15 -6.22 -12.80 25.39
N ARG A 16 -5.30 -13.31 24.59
CA ARG A 16 -3.87 -13.23 24.92
C ARG A 16 -3.40 -11.79 25.02
N CYS A 17 -3.83 -10.95 24.10
CA CYS A 17 -3.50 -9.53 24.11
C CYS A 17 -4.09 -8.83 25.34
N GLU A 18 -5.32 -9.12 25.70
CA GLU A 18 -5.98 -8.58 26.89
C GLU A 18 -5.23 -8.99 28.17
N GLN A 19 -4.78 -10.25 28.26
CA GLN A 19 -3.99 -10.71 29.39
C GLN A 19 -2.65 -10.01 29.49
N MET A 20 -2.02 -9.73 28.36
CA MET A 20 -0.76 -9.00 28.34
C MET A 20 -0.93 -7.55 28.80
N ILE A 21 -2.03 -6.92 28.40
CA ILE A 21 -2.37 -5.56 28.83
C ILE A 21 -2.56 -5.52 30.35
N ALA A 22 -3.22 -6.54 30.91
CA ALA A 22 -3.45 -6.63 32.34
C ALA A 22 -2.15 -6.76 33.18
N ARG A 23 -1.06 -7.20 32.54
CA ARG A 23 0.26 -7.33 33.20
C ARG A 23 1.14 -6.11 33.04
N THR A 24 0.70 -5.10 32.30
CA THR A 24 1.51 -3.89 32.11
C THR A 24 1.58 -3.08 33.40
N MET A 25 2.66 -2.32 33.50
CA MET A 25 2.94 -1.45 34.64
C MET A 25 2.98 0.00 34.18
N PRO A 26 2.79 0.95 35.10
CA PRO A 26 2.94 2.37 34.75
C PRO A 26 4.29 2.64 34.06
N GLY A 27 4.25 3.33 32.93
CA GLY A 27 5.41 3.58 32.10
C GLY A 27 5.57 2.63 30.91
N ASP A 28 4.88 1.50 30.93
CA ASP A 28 4.87 0.60 29.78
C ASP A 28 4.09 1.23 28.62
N ARG A 29 4.52 0.92 27.40
CA ARG A 29 3.88 1.45 26.19
C ARG A 29 3.16 0.34 25.44
N VAL A 30 1.93 0.62 25.03
CA VAL A 30 1.14 -0.28 24.22
C VAL A 30 0.82 0.45 22.91
N GLU A 31 1.09 -0.21 21.79
CA GLU A 31 0.87 0.38 20.47
C GLU A 31 -0.04 -0.51 19.65
N PHE A 32 -1.04 0.11 19.00
CA PHE A 32 -1.96 -0.57 18.11
C PHE A 32 -1.69 -0.14 16.69
N LYS A 33 -1.47 -1.12 15.79
CA LYS A 33 -1.23 -0.88 14.38
C LYS A 33 -2.18 -1.72 13.54
N ARG A 34 -2.59 -1.17 12.40
CA ARG A 34 -3.35 -1.93 11.41
C ARG A 34 -2.45 -2.96 10.74
N SER A 35 -3.06 -4.02 10.22
CA SER A 35 -2.35 -5.03 9.44
C SER A 35 -1.64 -4.38 8.26
N ARG A 36 -0.39 -4.76 8.06
CA ARG A 36 0.33 -4.39 6.83
C ARG A 36 -0.19 -5.22 5.67
N ARG A 37 0.10 -4.75 4.44
CA ARG A 37 -0.21 -5.51 3.24
C ARG A 37 0.38 -6.92 3.32
N SER A 38 -0.33 -7.88 2.78
CA SER A 38 0.14 -9.27 2.76
C SER A 38 1.19 -9.51 1.68
N LEU A 39 1.99 -10.57 1.82
CA LEU A 39 2.94 -10.98 0.78
C LEU A 39 2.24 -11.28 -0.55
N PRO A 40 1.10 -12.01 -0.57
CA PRO A 40 0.36 -12.21 -1.82
C PRO A 40 -0.09 -10.90 -2.48
N GLN A 41 -0.56 -9.92 -1.70
CA GLN A 41 -0.92 -8.61 -2.24
C GLN A 41 0.29 -7.90 -2.85
N ASN A 42 1.43 -7.97 -2.18
CA ASN A 42 2.65 -7.35 -2.66
C ASN A 42 3.11 -7.99 -3.99
N ALA A 43 3.08 -9.32 -4.07
CA ALA A 43 3.43 -10.03 -5.29
C ALA A 43 2.50 -9.70 -6.45
N ARG A 44 1.20 -9.60 -6.16
CA ARG A 44 0.18 -9.23 -7.17
C ARG A 44 0.39 -7.81 -7.68
N MET A 45 0.68 -6.88 -6.78
CA MET A 45 0.99 -5.50 -7.17
C MET A 45 2.16 -5.45 -8.15
N TRP A 46 3.26 -6.15 -7.84
CA TRP A 46 4.43 -6.16 -8.73
C TRP A 46 4.15 -6.81 -10.06
N ALA A 47 3.31 -7.87 -10.10
CA ALA A 47 2.90 -8.48 -11.35
C ALA A 47 2.09 -7.50 -12.21
N MET A 48 1.17 -6.75 -11.61
CA MET A 48 0.39 -5.75 -12.32
C MET A 48 1.28 -4.62 -12.84
N LEU A 49 2.20 -4.13 -12.03
CA LEU A 49 3.14 -3.08 -12.45
C LEU A 49 4.04 -3.54 -13.61
N THR A 50 4.45 -4.79 -13.59
CA THR A 50 5.25 -5.38 -14.67
C THR A 50 4.45 -5.44 -15.97
N ASP A 51 3.18 -5.83 -15.90
CA ASP A 51 2.31 -5.88 -17.07
C ASP A 51 2.09 -4.49 -17.67
N VAL A 52 1.87 -3.50 -16.86
CA VAL A 52 1.76 -2.09 -17.32
C VAL A 52 3.09 -1.64 -17.95
N SER A 53 4.20 -1.91 -17.30
CA SER A 53 5.52 -1.52 -17.78
C SER A 53 5.83 -2.10 -19.16
N ARG A 54 5.40 -3.32 -19.44
CA ARG A 54 5.63 -3.98 -20.71
C ARG A 54 4.75 -3.48 -21.85
N GLN A 55 3.56 -3.01 -21.52
CA GLN A 55 2.51 -2.75 -22.51
C GLN A 55 2.23 -1.27 -22.74
N VAL A 56 2.64 -0.39 -21.84
CA VAL A 56 2.35 1.04 -21.94
C VAL A 56 3.63 1.85 -22.06
N GLU A 57 3.68 2.72 -23.07
CA GLU A 57 4.67 3.80 -23.15
C GLU A 57 4.02 5.06 -22.57
N TRP A 58 4.73 5.76 -21.70
CA TRP A 58 4.23 6.94 -21.04
C TRP A 58 4.98 8.17 -21.58
N TYR A 59 4.25 8.99 -22.30
CA TYR A 59 4.83 10.18 -22.98
C TYR A 59 6.10 9.86 -23.77
N GLY A 60 6.05 8.76 -24.54
CA GLY A 60 7.15 8.33 -25.39
C GLY A 60 8.29 7.61 -24.68
N SER A 61 8.17 7.39 -23.39
CA SER A 61 9.19 6.69 -22.59
C SER A 61 8.65 5.36 -22.08
N LYS A 62 9.51 4.36 -22.10
CA LYS A 62 9.22 3.06 -21.51
C LYS A 62 9.71 3.07 -20.07
N LEU A 63 8.77 3.00 -19.13
CA LEU A 63 9.08 3.08 -17.71
C LEU A 63 9.26 1.69 -17.10
N THR A 64 10.05 1.62 -16.04
CA THR A 64 10.22 0.40 -15.26
C THR A 64 9.02 0.17 -14.32
N PRO A 65 8.84 -1.06 -13.80
CA PRO A 65 7.81 -1.27 -12.77
C PRO A 65 7.96 -0.36 -11.55
N ASP A 66 9.19 -0.07 -11.13
CA ASP A 66 9.45 0.86 -10.03
C ASP A 66 8.97 2.27 -10.34
N ASP A 67 9.20 2.75 -11.56
CA ASP A 67 8.72 4.06 -12.00
C ASP A 67 7.20 4.12 -11.96
N TRP A 68 6.54 3.09 -12.47
CA TRP A 68 5.09 3.00 -12.47
C TRP A 68 4.52 2.96 -11.04
N LYS A 69 5.21 2.27 -10.13
CA LYS A 69 4.82 2.24 -8.73
C LYS A 69 4.77 3.66 -8.15
N LEU A 70 5.79 4.47 -8.42
CA LEU A 70 5.82 5.85 -7.94
C LEU A 70 4.68 6.68 -8.53
N ILE A 71 4.39 6.51 -9.82
CA ILE A 71 3.30 7.22 -10.48
C ILE A 71 1.95 6.86 -9.87
N PHE A 72 1.68 5.58 -9.67
CA PHE A 72 0.41 5.13 -9.08
C PHE A 72 0.28 5.54 -7.61
N LEU A 73 1.37 5.48 -6.85
CA LEU A 73 1.36 5.95 -5.46
C LEU A 73 1.07 7.43 -5.37
N ASP A 74 1.65 8.23 -6.27
CA ASP A 74 1.36 9.66 -6.34
C ASP A 74 -0.12 9.90 -6.64
N GLY A 75 -0.68 9.16 -7.61
CA GLY A 75 -2.09 9.25 -7.94
C GLY A 75 -3.00 8.89 -6.78
N LEU A 76 -2.67 7.84 -6.05
CA LEU A 76 -3.44 7.41 -4.87
C LEU A 76 -3.36 8.44 -3.74
N LYS A 77 -2.18 9.00 -3.50
CA LYS A 77 -1.94 9.92 -2.38
C LYS A 77 -2.35 11.37 -2.68
N ARG A 78 -2.56 11.72 -3.94
CA ARG A 78 -2.91 13.08 -4.35
C ARG A 78 -4.17 13.59 -3.66
N GLU A 79 -5.10 12.69 -3.40
CA GLU A 79 -6.34 13.02 -2.69
C GLU A 79 -6.13 13.17 -1.19
N LEU A 80 -4.98 12.73 -0.66
CA LEU A 80 -4.76 12.66 0.78
C LEU A 80 -4.18 13.96 1.34
N ARG A 81 -3.02 14.41 0.88
CA ARG A 81 -2.44 15.67 1.38
C ARG A 81 -1.30 16.15 0.49
N CYS A 82 -1.55 17.17 -0.31
CA CYS A 82 -0.50 17.91 -0.98
C CYS A 82 -0.56 19.36 -0.53
N VAL A 83 0.57 19.94 -0.19
CA VAL A 83 0.69 21.33 0.21
C VAL A 83 1.73 22.02 -0.67
N PRO A 84 1.63 23.35 -0.88
CA PRO A 84 2.65 24.08 -1.62
C PRO A 84 4.01 23.98 -0.92
N SER A 85 5.09 23.95 -1.73
CA SER A 85 6.44 24.05 -1.21
C SER A 85 6.71 25.46 -0.68
N LEU A 86 7.83 25.64 0.02
CA LEU A 86 8.18 26.94 0.61
C LEU A 86 8.25 28.06 -0.43
N ASP A 87 8.76 27.76 -1.62
CA ASP A 87 8.89 28.73 -2.71
C ASP A 87 7.63 28.84 -3.59
N ARG A 88 6.58 28.05 -3.28
CA ARG A 88 5.33 27.97 -4.01
C ARG A 88 5.44 27.55 -5.47
N ARG A 89 6.60 27.04 -5.89
CA ARG A 89 6.83 26.58 -7.26
C ARG A 89 6.48 25.13 -7.49
N GLY A 90 6.32 24.37 -6.40
CA GLY A 90 5.98 22.96 -6.45
C GLY A 90 5.02 22.58 -5.35
N VAL A 91 4.75 21.29 -5.25
CA VAL A 91 3.90 20.72 -4.21
C VAL A 91 4.69 19.68 -3.41
N VAL A 92 4.44 19.64 -2.12
CA VAL A 92 4.98 18.64 -1.22
C VAL A 92 3.88 17.65 -0.86
N ASN A 93 4.15 16.37 -1.13
CA ASN A 93 3.24 15.31 -0.74
C ASN A 93 3.56 14.89 0.69
N LEU A 94 2.64 15.14 1.60
CA LEU A 94 2.76 14.76 3.00
C LEU A 94 2.25 13.33 3.26
N GLY A 95 1.98 12.58 2.20
CA GLY A 95 1.51 11.21 2.29
C GLY A 95 2.57 10.25 2.79
N ARG A 96 2.10 9.07 3.24
CA ARG A 96 2.97 8.02 3.72
C ARG A 96 3.71 7.32 2.58
N SER A 97 4.83 6.66 2.89
CA SER A 97 5.55 5.84 1.92
C SER A 97 4.75 4.57 1.57
N SER A 98 5.13 3.90 0.48
CA SER A 98 4.46 2.66 0.06
C SER A 98 4.57 1.53 1.08
N SER A 99 5.62 1.53 1.89
CA SER A 99 5.81 0.50 2.92
C SER A 99 4.78 0.60 4.05
N ASP A 100 4.12 1.74 4.19
CA ASP A 100 3.15 2.00 5.24
C ASP A 100 1.70 1.75 4.82
N LEU A 101 1.49 1.25 3.60
CA LEU A 101 0.14 0.98 3.11
C LEU A 101 -0.51 -0.14 3.91
N THR A 102 -1.75 0.10 4.34
CA THR A 102 -2.58 -0.94 4.93
C THR A 102 -3.09 -1.89 3.85
N LYS A 103 -3.74 -2.98 4.27
CA LYS A 103 -4.40 -3.92 3.35
C LYS A 103 -5.42 -3.21 2.46
N GLU A 104 -6.24 -2.35 3.04
CA GLU A 104 -7.26 -1.60 2.31
C GLU A 104 -6.63 -0.62 1.32
N GLU A 105 -5.60 0.10 1.76
CA GLU A 105 -4.89 1.03 0.89
C GLU A 105 -4.18 0.30 -0.26
N MET A 106 -3.63 -0.89 -0.02
CA MET A 106 -3.04 -1.72 -1.06
C MET A 106 -4.10 -2.18 -2.07
N SER A 107 -5.29 -2.54 -1.59
CA SER A 107 -6.41 -2.89 -2.48
C SER A 107 -6.82 -1.71 -3.34
N ASP A 108 -6.88 -0.51 -2.76
CA ASP A 108 -7.19 0.71 -3.51
C ASP A 108 -6.13 1.00 -4.57
N LEU A 109 -4.86 0.78 -4.26
CA LEU A 109 -3.77 0.94 -5.22
C LEU A 109 -3.91 -0.03 -6.37
N MET A 110 -4.21 -1.30 -6.10
CA MET A 110 -4.40 -2.31 -7.14
C MET A 110 -5.62 -1.99 -8.01
N GLU A 111 -6.70 -1.47 -7.44
CA GLU A 111 -7.86 -1.02 -8.20
C GLU A 111 -7.50 0.14 -9.12
N LEU A 112 -6.69 1.08 -8.65
CA LEU A 112 -6.22 2.19 -9.47
C LEU A 112 -5.38 1.70 -10.66
N ILE A 113 -4.49 0.75 -10.42
CA ILE A 113 -3.67 0.14 -11.48
C ILE A 113 -4.57 -0.58 -12.50
N ALA A 114 -5.55 -1.35 -12.02
CA ALA A 114 -6.47 -2.07 -12.88
C ALA A 114 -7.31 -1.12 -13.75
N ALA A 115 -7.82 -0.05 -13.17
CA ALA A 115 -8.60 0.95 -13.88
C ALA A 115 -7.77 1.64 -14.96
N PHE A 116 -6.54 2.01 -14.63
CA PHE A 116 -5.61 2.60 -15.60
C PHE A 116 -5.33 1.63 -16.74
N GLY A 117 -5.08 0.36 -16.41
CA GLY A 117 -4.82 -0.68 -17.41
C GLY A 117 -6.02 -0.88 -18.34
N ALA A 118 -7.22 -0.87 -17.80
CA ALA A 118 -8.43 -0.99 -18.60
C ALA A 118 -8.58 0.17 -19.59
N GLU A 119 -8.23 1.39 -19.17
CA GLU A 119 -8.26 2.55 -20.04
C GLU A 119 -7.20 2.51 -21.14
N HIS A 120 -6.08 1.85 -20.90
CA HIS A 120 -4.95 1.79 -21.83
C HIS A 120 -4.80 0.44 -22.53
N GLY A 121 -5.78 -0.44 -22.39
CA GLY A 121 -5.79 -1.73 -23.08
C GLY A 121 -4.76 -2.73 -22.55
N VAL A 122 -4.36 -2.61 -21.30
CA VAL A 122 -3.41 -3.54 -20.70
C VAL A 122 -4.09 -4.87 -20.39
N VAL A 123 -3.44 -5.96 -20.79
CA VAL A 123 -3.87 -7.32 -20.44
C VAL A 123 -3.03 -7.79 -19.26
N PHE A 124 -3.69 -8.02 -18.13
CA PHE A 124 -3.01 -8.51 -16.94
C PHE A 124 -2.87 -10.03 -16.96
N SER A 125 -1.71 -10.51 -16.54
CA SER A 125 -1.39 -11.94 -16.56
C SER A 125 -2.02 -12.73 -15.41
N ASP A 126 -2.45 -12.07 -14.34
CA ASP A 126 -3.08 -12.72 -13.19
C ASP A 126 -4.58 -12.92 -13.46
N PRO A 127 -5.07 -14.19 -13.58
CA PRO A 127 -6.48 -14.46 -13.85
C PRO A 127 -7.44 -13.90 -12.79
N ALA A 128 -6.97 -13.74 -11.54
CA ALA A 128 -7.82 -13.19 -10.48
C ALA A 128 -8.16 -11.72 -10.71
N LEU A 129 -7.39 -11.02 -11.54
CA LEU A 129 -7.64 -9.61 -11.86
C LEU A 129 -8.64 -9.42 -12.99
N GLU A 130 -8.79 -10.43 -13.83
CA GLU A 130 -9.72 -10.38 -14.96
C GLU A 130 -11.17 -10.61 -14.55
N SER A 131 -11.38 -11.23 -13.40
CA SER A 131 -12.71 -11.54 -12.88
C SER A 131 -13.29 -10.45 -11.97
N ALA A 132 -12.57 -9.38 -11.76
CA ALA A 132 -13.00 -8.29 -10.88
C ALA A 132 -13.93 -7.32 -11.62
#